data_eac21a53dc34b9705882f5f53a1a4324
#
_entry.id   eac21a53dc34b9705882f5f53a1a4324
#
_cell.length_a   1.000
_cell.length_b   1.000
_cell.length_c   1.000
_cell.angle_alpha   90.00
_cell.angle_beta   90.00
_cell.angle_gamma   90.00
#
_symmetry.space_group_name_H-M   'P 1'
#
loop_
_entity.id
_entity.type
_entity.pdbx_description
1 polymer ?
#
loop_
_entity_poly.entity_id
_entity_poly.type
_entity_poly.pdbx_seq_one_letter_code
_entity_poly.pdbx_strand_id
1 'polypeptide(L)'
;MSEPEHVRRLWDNTDYFRNELDSLGFDTGASETPIIPVMCGESRLAQELSAALRQAGVMVGAIVFPMVSRDKARVRTQMSAGLTREDLQEVLGKFEACGRELGLI
;
A
#
# COMPACT_ATOMS: atom_id res chain seq x y z
N MET A 1 20.70 23.41 3.87
CA MET A 1 21.02 22.14 4.55
C MET A 1 20.39 20.99 3.78
N SER A 2 21.18 20.00 3.43
CA SER A 2 20.65 18.85 2.70
C SER A 2 19.88 17.94 3.65
N GLU A 3 18.84 17.29 3.12
CA GLU A 3 18.08 16.31 3.88
C GLU A 3 18.97 15.09 4.19
N PRO A 4 18.75 14.43 5.34
CA PRO A 4 19.43 13.17 5.62
C PRO A 4 19.16 12.13 4.53
N GLU A 5 20.16 11.32 4.23
CA GLU A 5 20.03 10.31 3.19
C GLU A 5 18.85 9.36 3.40
N HIS A 6 18.57 8.98 4.65
CA HIS A 6 17.44 8.07 4.92
C HIS A 6 16.10 8.72 4.61
N VAL A 7 15.96 10.04 4.71
CA VAL A 7 14.73 10.74 4.32
C VAL A 7 14.55 10.68 2.80
N ARG A 8 15.63 10.88 2.04
CA ARG A 8 15.58 10.75 0.58
C ARG A 8 15.18 9.33 0.17
N ARG A 9 15.76 8.31 0.80
CA ARG A 9 15.44 6.92 0.50
C ARG A 9 13.99 6.61 0.82
N LEU A 10 13.46 7.16 1.90
CA LEU A 10 12.06 7.00 2.25
C LEU A 10 11.15 7.55 1.15
N TRP A 11 11.41 8.78 0.67
CA TRP A 11 10.61 9.38 -0.39
C TRP A 11 10.78 8.68 -1.73
N ASP A 12 12.00 8.25 -2.07
CA ASP A 12 12.26 7.48 -3.28
C ASP A 12 11.49 6.16 -3.25
N ASN A 13 11.50 5.46 -2.13
CA ASN A 13 10.76 4.23 -1.96
C ASN A 13 9.25 4.46 -2.06
N THR A 14 8.76 5.54 -1.45
CA THR A 14 7.35 5.91 -1.48
C THR A 14 6.89 6.19 -2.91
N ASP A 15 7.62 7.01 -3.65
CA ASP A 15 7.28 7.38 -5.02
C ASP A 15 7.31 6.16 -5.95
N TYR A 16 8.34 5.33 -5.83
CA TYR A 16 8.46 4.12 -6.61
C TYR A 16 7.27 3.18 -6.37
N PHE A 17 6.98 2.90 -5.12
CA PHE A 17 5.93 1.97 -4.74
C PHE A 17 4.55 2.47 -5.19
N ARG A 18 4.27 3.76 -4.99
CA ARG A 18 3.01 4.37 -5.42
C ARG A 18 2.84 4.28 -6.93
N ASN A 19 3.88 4.64 -7.69
CA ASN A 19 3.83 4.62 -9.15
C ASN A 19 3.60 3.20 -9.66
N GLU A 20 4.22 2.21 -9.05
CA GLU A 20 4.04 0.82 -9.45
C GLU A 20 2.63 0.31 -9.12
N LEU A 21 2.09 0.67 -7.95
CA LEU A 21 0.71 0.32 -7.60
C LEU A 21 -0.28 0.95 -8.57
N ASP A 22 -0.08 2.22 -8.92
CA ASP A 22 -0.94 2.91 -9.90
C ASP A 22 -0.87 2.22 -11.26
N SER A 23 0.31 1.80 -11.68
CA SER A 23 0.50 1.08 -12.93
C SER A 23 -0.20 -0.27 -12.95
N LEU A 24 -0.32 -0.92 -11.80
CA LEU A 24 -1.04 -2.20 -11.68
C LEU A 24 -2.55 -2.02 -11.68
N GLY A 25 -3.05 -0.80 -11.48
CA GLY A 25 -4.47 -0.51 -11.48
C GLY A 25 -5.07 -0.22 -10.12
N PHE A 26 -4.26 -0.19 -9.06
CA PHE A 26 -4.74 0.17 -7.72
C PHE A 26 -4.99 1.67 -7.62
N ASP A 27 -5.97 2.04 -6.81
CA ASP A 27 -6.25 3.43 -6.46
C ASP A 27 -5.50 3.75 -5.16
N THR A 28 -4.46 4.57 -5.27
CA THR A 28 -3.64 4.95 -4.12
C THR A 28 -4.03 6.30 -3.53
N GLY A 29 -5.08 6.91 -4.03
CA GLY A 29 -5.53 8.21 -3.56
C GLY A 29 -4.53 9.32 -3.88
N ALA A 30 -4.65 10.44 -3.17
CA ALA A 30 -3.84 11.63 -3.39
C ALA A 30 -2.97 11.98 -2.18
N SER A 31 -2.41 10.98 -1.51
CA SER A 31 -1.59 11.19 -0.33
C SER A 31 -0.18 11.64 -0.71
N GLU A 32 0.35 12.63 0.03
CA GLU A 32 1.72 13.10 -0.12
C GLU A 32 2.60 12.67 1.05
N THR A 33 2.17 11.68 1.80
CA THR A 33 2.91 11.16 2.96
C THR A 33 3.56 9.83 2.62
N PRO A 34 4.53 9.34 3.44
CA PRO A 34 5.09 8.01 3.27
C PRO A 34 4.10 6.86 3.51
N ILE A 35 2.87 7.18 3.87
CA ILE A 35 1.80 6.20 4.02
C ILE A 35 1.01 6.17 2.72
N ILE A 36 0.98 5.01 2.07
CA ILE A 36 0.27 4.83 0.80
C ILE A 36 -1.03 4.09 1.06
N PRO A 37 -2.19 4.76 0.89
CA PRO A 37 -3.47 4.06 1.01
C PRO A 37 -3.79 3.32 -0.30
N VAL A 38 -4.26 2.10 -0.19
CA VAL A 38 -4.79 1.35 -1.33
C VAL A 38 -6.30 1.27 -1.13
N MET A 39 -7.03 2.01 -1.96
CA MET A 39 -8.48 2.14 -1.83
C MET A 39 -9.17 0.85 -2.24
N CYS A 40 -9.97 0.29 -1.36
CA CYS A 40 -10.69 -0.97 -1.60
C CYS A 40 -12.19 -0.76 -1.77
N GLY A 41 -12.72 0.34 -1.24
CA GLY A 41 -14.15 0.64 -1.28
C GLY A 41 -14.91 -0.04 -0.15
N GLU A 42 -15.08 -1.35 -0.24
CA GLU A 42 -15.80 -2.10 0.78
C GLU A 42 -14.90 -2.52 1.93
N SER A 43 -15.43 -2.47 3.15
CA SER A 43 -14.70 -2.90 4.35
C SER A 43 -14.25 -4.35 4.26
N ARG A 44 -15.10 -5.23 3.71
CA ARG A 44 -14.77 -6.64 3.53
C ARG A 44 -13.53 -6.83 2.67
N LEU A 45 -13.45 -6.10 1.55
CA LEU A 45 -12.30 -6.20 0.64
C LEU A 45 -11.01 -5.69 1.29
N ALA A 46 -11.10 -4.61 2.05
CA ALA A 46 -9.94 -4.08 2.76
C ALA A 46 -9.43 -5.08 3.81
N GLN A 47 -10.33 -5.70 4.55
CA GLN A 47 -9.97 -6.71 5.54
C GLN A 47 -9.38 -7.97 4.89
N GLU A 48 -9.97 -8.44 3.80
CA GLU A 48 -9.46 -9.60 3.07
C GLU A 48 -8.09 -9.34 2.47
N LEU A 49 -7.89 -8.17 1.86
CA LEU A 49 -6.59 -7.78 1.31
C LEU A 49 -5.54 -7.68 2.40
N SER A 50 -5.87 -7.05 3.53
CA SER A 50 -4.96 -6.93 4.68
C SER A 50 -4.57 -8.30 5.22
N ALA A 51 -5.54 -9.21 5.38
CA ALA A 51 -5.28 -10.55 5.88
C ALA A 51 -4.39 -11.35 4.93
N ALA A 52 -4.65 -11.27 3.63
CA ALA A 52 -3.85 -11.96 2.62
C ALA A 52 -2.41 -11.45 2.59
N LEU A 53 -2.22 -10.13 2.69
CA LEU A 53 -0.90 -9.53 2.71
C LEU A 53 -0.13 -9.89 3.98
N ARG A 54 -0.80 -9.92 5.13
CA ARG A 54 -0.17 -10.34 6.39
C ARG A 54 0.29 -11.79 6.33
N GLN A 55 -0.51 -12.68 5.73
CA GLN A 55 -0.12 -14.07 5.54
C GLN A 55 1.10 -14.19 4.64
N ALA A 56 1.25 -13.26 3.70
CA ALA A 56 2.41 -13.21 2.82
C ALA A 56 3.62 -12.51 3.46
N GLY A 57 3.49 -12.03 4.70
CA GLY A 57 4.58 -11.38 5.43
C GLY A 57 4.63 -9.88 5.28
N VAL A 58 3.59 -9.26 4.75
CA VAL A 58 3.53 -7.80 4.54
C VAL A 58 2.78 -7.14 5.71
N MET A 59 3.40 -6.15 6.33
CA MET A 59 2.81 -5.42 7.45
C MET A 59 1.93 -4.29 6.93
N VAL A 60 0.61 -4.47 7.00
CA VAL A 60 -0.36 -3.47 6.56
C VAL A 60 -1.50 -3.39 7.57
N GLY A 61 -2.27 -2.29 7.52
CA GLY A 61 -3.44 -2.10 8.37
C GLY A 61 -4.66 -1.74 7.55
N ALA A 62 -5.80 -2.37 7.83
CA ALA A 62 -7.06 -2.02 7.20
C ALA A 62 -7.74 -0.89 7.97
N ILE A 63 -8.28 0.10 7.25
CA ILE A 63 -9.09 1.18 7.82
C ILE A 63 -10.48 1.02 7.23
N VAL A 64 -11.44 0.72 8.08
CA VAL A 64 -12.80 0.36 7.67
C VAL A 64 -13.82 1.16 8.48
N PHE A 65 -15.10 1.04 8.08
CA PHE A 65 -16.19 1.63 8.86
C PHE A 65 -16.12 1.15 10.32
N PRO A 66 -16.36 2.00 11.34
CA PRO A 66 -16.83 3.38 11.25
C PRO A 66 -15.73 4.46 11.18
N MET A 67 -14.45 4.10 11.08
CA MET A 67 -13.36 5.07 11.03
C MET A 67 -13.36 5.86 9.71
N VAL A 68 -13.88 5.25 8.65
CA VAL A 68 -14.13 5.89 7.34
C VAL A 68 -15.53 5.52 6.89
N SER A 69 -16.06 6.20 5.89
CA SER A 69 -17.35 5.86 5.28
C SER A 69 -17.32 4.45 4.72
N ARG A 70 -18.49 3.79 4.63
CA ARG A 70 -18.59 2.38 4.24
C ARG A 70 -17.97 2.06 2.89
N ASP A 71 -18.00 3.01 1.96
CA ASP A 71 -17.47 2.85 0.60
C ASP A 71 -16.05 3.40 0.46
N LYS A 72 -15.38 3.75 1.57
CA LYS A 72 -14.04 4.35 1.56
C LYS A 72 -13.02 3.54 2.35
N ALA A 73 -13.28 2.26 2.57
CA ALA A 73 -12.34 1.38 3.22
C ALA A 73 -11.06 1.26 2.40
N ARG A 74 -9.94 1.14 3.10
CA ARG A 74 -8.61 1.12 2.47
C ARG A 74 -7.63 0.29 3.28
N VAL A 75 -6.57 -0.15 2.62
CA VAL A 75 -5.40 -0.75 3.26
C VAL A 75 -4.31 0.30 3.30
N ARG A 76 -3.74 0.53 4.48
CA ARG A 76 -2.68 1.50 4.68
C ARG A 76 -1.33 0.80 4.66
N THR A 77 -0.45 1.22 3.77
CA THR A 77 0.90 0.68 3.64
C THR A 77 1.89 1.77 4.00
N GLN A 78 2.69 1.54 5.03
CA GLN A 78 3.69 2.51 5.47
C GLN A 78 5.05 2.16 4.88
N MET A 79 5.68 3.12 4.22
CA MET A 79 7.00 2.94 3.65
C MET A 79 8.10 3.16 4.69
N SER A 80 9.26 2.57 4.44
CA SER A 80 10.44 2.68 5.29
C SER A 80 11.68 2.90 4.42
N ALA A 81 12.62 3.70 4.94
CA ALA A 81 13.91 3.92 4.28
C ALA A 81 14.77 2.65 4.27
N GLY A 82 14.48 1.70 5.16
CA GLY A 82 15.23 0.44 5.23
C GLY A 82 14.84 -0.59 4.18
N LEU A 83 13.76 -0.34 3.42
CA LEU A 83 13.34 -1.27 2.36
C LEU A 83 14.24 -1.12 1.14
N THR A 84 14.66 -2.26 0.58
CA THR A 84 15.41 -2.26 -0.67
C THR A 84 14.45 -2.29 -1.86
N ARG A 85 14.98 -2.04 -3.06
CA ARG A 85 14.19 -2.15 -4.28
C ARG A 85 13.64 -3.56 -4.47
N GLU A 86 14.42 -4.57 -4.12
CA GLU A 86 14.01 -5.97 -4.19
C GLU A 86 12.86 -6.26 -3.23
N ASP A 87 12.93 -5.72 -2.00
CA ASP A 87 11.84 -5.85 -1.03
C ASP A 87 10.54 -5.25 -1.58
N LEU A 88 10.62 -4.08 -2.19
CA LEU A 88 9.45 -3.40 -2.76
C LEU A 88 8.87 -4.20 -3.92
N GLN A 89 9.71 -4.77 -4.78
CA GLN A 89 9.24 -5.59 -5.89
C GLN A 89 8.52 -6.84 -5.41
N GLU A 90 9.02 -7.47 -4.35
CA GLU A 90 8.39 -8.63 -3.75
C GLU A 90 7.01 -8.28 -3.18
N VAL A 91 6.92 -7.18 -2.44
CA VAL A 91 5.66 -6.70 -1.87
C VAL A 91 4.66 -6.35 -2.98
N LEU A 92 5.12 -5.69 -4.05
CA LEU A 92 4.28 -5.35 -5.20
C LEU A 92 3.71 -6.59 -5.88
N GLY A 93 4.50 -7.65 -6.01
CA GLY A 93 4.02 -8.91 -6.55
C GLY A 93 2.90 -9.51 -5.70
N LYS A 94 3.02 -9.41 -4.39
CA LYS A 94 2.00 -9.89 -3.46
C LYS A 94 0.72 -9.05 -3.54
N PHE A 95 0.85 -7.73 -3.65
CA PHE A 95 -0.29 -6.83 -3.87
C PHE A 95 -1.01 -7.18 -5.17
N GLU A 96 -0.27 -7.39 -6.24
CA GLU A 96 -0.85 -7.75 -7.53
C GLU A 96 -1.63 -9.06 -7.45
N ALA A 97 -1.03 -10.10 -6.89
CA ALA A 97 -1.69 -11.40 -6.76
C ALA A 97 -2.96 -11.31 -5.93
N CYS A 98 -2.89 -10.68 -4.77
CA CYS A 98 -4.05 -10.53 -3.88
C CYS A 98 -5.11 -9.64 -4.50
N GLY A 99 -4.71 -8.55 -5.15
CA GLY A 99 -5.64 -7.62 -5.79
C GLY A 99 -6.42 -8.27 -6.93
N ARG A 100 -5.75 -9.10 -7.73
CA ARG A 100 -6.42 -9.83 -8.81
C ARG A 100 -7.38 -10.88 -8.26
N GLU A 101 -6.97 -11.57 -7.21
CA GLU A 101 -7.82 -12.60 -6.58
C GLU A 101 -9.10 -12.00 -6.00
N LEU A 102 -9.00 -10.79 -5.42
CA LEU A 102 -10.13 -10.11 -4.80
C LEU A 102 -10.94 -9.24 -5.79
N GLY A 103 -10.47 -9.13 -7.02
CA GLY A 103 -11.17 -8.34 -8.04
C GLY A 103 -10.92 -6.83 -7.92
N LEU A 104 -9.88 -6.40 -7.21
CA LEU A 104 -9.54 -4.99 -7.07
C LEU A 104 -8.85 -4.42 -8.32
N ILE A 105 -8.20 -5.26 -9.08
CA ILE A 105 -7.53 -4.86 -10.33
C ILE A 105 -7.78 -5.84 -11.47
#